data_86994dee93360207d5c823490bca0693
#
_entry.id   86994dee93360207d5c823490bca0693
#
_cell.length_a   1.000
_cell.length_b   1.000
_cell.length_c   1.000
_cell.angle_alpha   90.00
_cell.angle_beta   90.00
_cell.angle_gamma   90.00
#
_symmetry.space_group_name_H-M   'P 1'
#
loop_
_entity.id
_entity.type
_entity.pdbx_description
1 polymer ?
#
loop_
_entity_poly.entity_id
_entity_poly.type
_entity_poly.pdbx_seq_one_letter_code
_entity_poly.pdbx_strand_id
1 'polypeptide(L)'
;LACGEISLAAWPILRNRVQFFQSIPDAPAMEAMRILARQGIVAGESGVAGLAGLMSLSGENRARVGLTSASRVLVIGTEGATDPEIYRRIVG
;
A
#
# COMPACT_ATOMS: atom_id res chain seq x y z
N LEU A 1 5.71 3.54 8.48
CA LEU A 1 4.37 3.12 8.94
C LEU A 1 4.42 2.83 10.44
N ALA A 2 3.98 3.77 11.25
CA ALA A 2 4.13 3.69 12.71
C ALA A 2 2.80 3.60 13.46
N CYS A 3 1.81 2.92 12.89
CA CYS A 3 0.53 2.68 13.52
C CYS A 3 0.56 1.34 14.25
N GLY A 4 0.80 1.36 15.57
CA GLY A 4 0.93 0.15 16.38
C GLY A 4 -0.37 -0.38 16.96
N GLU A 5 -1.47 0.36 16.84
CA GLU A 5 -2.76 -0.02 17.43
C GLU A 5 -3.86 0.00 16.38
N ILE A 6 -4.78 -0.95 16.48
CA ILE A 6 -5.96 -0.98 15.62
C ILE A 6 -6.96 0.10 16.02
N SER A 7 -7.68 0.62 15.03
CA SER A 7 -8.80 1.53 15.29
C SER A 7 -9.96 0.74 15.90
N LEU A 8 -10.40 1.14 17.08
CA LEU A 8 -11.54 0.50 17.77
C LEU A 8 -12.85 0.72 17.00
N ALA A 9 -12.95 1.81 16.24
CA ALA A 9 -14.12 2.07 15.40
C ALA A 9 -14.10 1.28 14.10
N ALA A 10 -12.93 1.14 13.47
CA ALA A 10 -12.80 0.49 12.17
C ALA A 10 -12.74 -1.04 12.26
N TRP A 11 -12.12 -1.58 13.30
CA TRP A 11 -11.85 -3.01 13.40
C TRP A 11 -13.10 -3.89 13.33
N PRO A 12 -14.21 -3.57 14.03
CA PRO A 12 -15.43 -4.39 13.92
C PRO A 12 -15.97 -4.49 12.50
N ILE A 13 -15.74 -3.47 11.68
CA ILE A 13 -16.13 -3.48 10.26
C ILE A 13 -15.12 -4.28 9.44
N LEU A 14 -13.83 -4.00 9.60
CA LEU A 14 -12.76 -4.63 8.82
C LEU A 14 -12.71 -6.13 9.04
N ARG A 15 -12.80 -6.59 10.30
CA ARG A 15 -12.73 -8.03 10.62
C ARG A 15 -13.81 -8.86 9.93
N ASN A 16 -14.95 -8.24 9.60
CA ASN A 16 -16.08 -8.93 8.98
C ASN A 16 -16.16 -8.73 7.47
N ARG A 17 -15.43 -7.74 6.92
CA ARG A 17 -15.55 -7.35 5.50
C ARG A 17 -14.28 -7.61 4.69
N VAL A 18 -13.12 -7.52 5.32
CA VAL A 18 -11.84 -7.73 4.64
C VAL A 18 -11.54 -9.23 4.57
N GLN A 19 -11.29 -9.71 3.38
CA GLN A 19 -11.04 -11.14 3.14
C GLN A 19 -9.58 -11.50 3.37
N PHE A 20 -8.64 -10.60 3.07
CA PHE A 20 -7.21 -10.85 3.18
C PHE A 20 -6.49 -9.67 3.81
N PHE A 21 -5.55 -9.96 4.68
CA PHE A 21 -4.64 -8.97 5.28
C PHE A 21 -3.22 -9.34 4.90
N GLN A 22 -2.39 -8.35 4.66
CA GLN A 22 -1.00 -8.55 4.26
C GLN A 22 -0.08 -7.60 5.01
N SER A 23 1.03 -8.12 5.50
CA SER A 23 2.15 -7.34 6.01
C SER A 23 3.23 -7.27 4.94
N ILE A 24 3.88 -6.13 4.81
CA ILE A 24 5.00 -5.91 3.90
C ILE A 24 6.14 -5.21 4.62
N PRO A 25 7.40 -5.40 4.20
CA PRO A 25 8.51 -4.59 4.68
C PRO A 25 8.50 -3.19 4.07
N ASP A 26 9.42 -2.32 4.48
CA ASP A 26 9.44 -0.93 4.04
C ASP A 26 9.91 -0.74 2.59
N ALA A 27 10.81 -1.59 2.11
CA ALA A 27 11.40 -1.44 0.78
C ALA A 27 10.37 -1.39 -0.36
N PRO A 28 9.34 -2.23 -0.42
CA PRO A 28 8.29 -2.11 -1.43
C PRO A 28 7.52 -0.79 -1.37
N ALA A 29 7.33 -0.22 -0.18
CA ALA A 29 6.67 1.08 -0.05
C ALA A 29 7.51 2.19 -0.68
N MET A 30 8.82 2.20 -0.46
CA MET A 30 9.73 3.16 -1.08
C MET A 30 9.73 3.04 -2.61
N GLU A 31 9.75 1.81 -3.11
CA GLU A 31 9.68 1.57 -4.56
C GLU A 31 8.36 2.03 -5.16
N ALA A 32 7.25 1.78 -4.48
CA ALA A 32 5.93 2.25 -4.92
C ALA A 32 5.88 3.79 -4.97
N MET A 33 6.47 4.47 -4.00
CA MET A 33 6.59 5.94 -4.02
C MET A 33 7.32 6.43 -5.27
N ARG A 34 8.43 5.79 -5.62
CA ARG A 34 9.21 6.14 -6.81
C ARG A 34 8.44 5.89 -8.11
N ILE A 35 7.73 4.77 -8.19
CA ILE A 35 6.90 4.44 -9.35
C ILE A 35 5.82 5.49 -9.56
N LEU A 36 5.10 5.87 -8.50
CA LEU A 36 4.05 6.88 -8.59
C LEU A 36 4.62 8.26 -8.92
N ALA A 37 5.77 8.61 -8.34
CA ALA A 37 6.44 9.88 -8.63
C ALA A 37 6.76 10.01 -10.13
N ARG A 38 7.21 8.93 -10.77
CA ARG A 38 7.46 8.90 -12.22
C ARG A 38 6.20 9.13 -13.05
N GLN A 39 5.03 8.86 -12.47
CA GLN A 39 3.72 9.12 -13.10
C GLN A 39 3.14 10.47 -12.70
N GLY A 40 3.90 11.31 -11.99
CA GLY A 40 3.42 12.61 -11.52
C GLY A 40 2.49 12.54 -10.31
N ILE A 41 2.46 11.41 -9.61
CA ILE A 41 1.61 11.20 -8.43
C ILE A 41 2.48 11.26 -7.18
N VAL A 42 2.13 12.17 -6.27
CA VAL A 42 2.80 12.30 -4.97
C VAL A 42 2.01 11.52 -3.93
N ALA A 43 2.64 10.50 -3.37
CA ALA A 43 2.07 9.72 -2.28
C ALA A 43 3.14 9.41 -1.25
N GLY A 44 2.78 9.46 0.03
CA GLY A 44 3.68 9.18 1.13
C GLY A 44 3.79 7.69 1.45
N GLU A 45 4.57 7.36 2.47
CA GLU A 45 4.86 5.97 2.85
C GLU A 45 3.60 5.17 3.17
N SER A 46 2.66 5.78 3.87
CA SER A 46 1.38 5.15 4.19
C SER A 46 0.42 5.17 3.01
N GLY A 47 0.48 6.22 2.19
CA GLY A 47 -0.39 6.38 1.03
C GLY A 47 -0.17 5.33 -0.05
N VAL A 48 1.02 4.76 -0.13
CA VAL A 48 1.38 3.74 -1.14
C VAL A 48 1.20 2.30 -0.63
N ALA A 49 0.75 2.10 0.60
CA ALA A 49 0.69 0.76 1.19
C ALA A 49 -0.11 -0.23 0.34
N GLY A 50 -1.23 0.18 -0.21
CA GLY A 50 -2.04 -0.66 -1.08
C GLY A 50 -1.30 -1.09 -2.35
N LEU A 51 -0.65 -0.16 -3.04
CA LEU A 51 0.14 -0.46 -4.23
C LEU A 51 1.34 -1.34 -3.88
N ALA A 52 2.05 -1.00 -2.80
CA ALA A 52 3.19 -1.79 -2.35
C ALA A 52 2.80 -3.23 -1.99
N GLY A 53 1.64 -3.39 -1.34
CA GLY A 53 1.08 -4.71 -1.05
C GLY A 53 0.79 -5.51 -2.31
N LEU A 54 0.16 -4.89 -3.29
CA LEU A 54 -0.12 -5.52 -4.58
C LEU A 54 1.17 -5.98 -5.28
N MET A 55 2.19 -5.11 -5.32
CA MET A 55 3.48 -5.42 -5.92
C MET A 55 4.22 -6.54 -5.20
N SER A 56 3.99 -6.71 -3.91
CA SER A 56 4.67 -7.68 -3.05
C SER A 56 4.02 -9.05 -3.05
N LEU A 57 2.87 -9.23 -3.69
CA LEU A 57 2.19 -10.52 -3.72
C LEU A 57 3.02 -11.56 -4.48
N SER A 58 3.26 -12.71 -3.84
CA SER A 58 3.84 -13.88 -4.50
C SER A 58 2.86 -14.45 -5.52
N GLY A 59 3.34 -15.31 -6.43
CA GLY A 59 2.46 -16.00 -7.37
C GLY A 59 1.39 -16.83 -6.66
N GLU A 60 1.75 -17.48 -5.55
CA GLU A 60 0.82 -18.25 -4.73
C GLU A 60 -0.27 -17.35 -4.12
N ASN A 61 0.12 -16.21 -3.55
CA ASN A 61 -0.84 -15.30 -2.94
C ASN A 61 -1.71 -14.59 -3.98
N ARG A 62 -1.18 -14.31 -5.17
CA ARG A 62 -2.00 -13.81 -6.29
C ARG A 62 -3.12 -14.78 -6.65
N ALA A 63 -2.80 -16.06 -6.71
CA ALA A 63 -3.80 -17.09 -6.97
C ALA A 63 -4.83 -17.16 -5.82
N ARG A 64 -4.39 -17.07 -4.58
CA ARG A 64 -5.26 -17.09 -3.40
C ARG A 64 -6.30 -15.98 -3.42
N VAL A 65 -5.90 -14.76 -3.77
CA VAL A 65 -6.81 -13.63 -3.84
C VAL A 65 -7.61 -13.57 -5.15
N GLY A 66 -7.36 -14.50 -6.06
CA GLY A 66 -8.05 -14.57 -7.34
C GLY A 66 -7.58 -13.57 -8.37
N LEU A 67 -6.34 -13.09 -8.27
CA LEU A 67 -5.78 -12.12 -9.18
C LEU A 67 -5.37 -12.78 -10.49
N THR A 68 -5.82 -12.22 -11.62
CA THR A 68 -5.47 -12.69 -12.96
C THR A 68 -5.02 -11.53 -13.83
N SER A 69 -4.54 -11.81 -15.04
CA SER A 69 -4.16 -10.77 -16.01
C SER A 69 -5.36 -9.90 -16.45
N ALA A 70 -6.58 -10.38 -16.25
CA ALA A 70 -7.81 -9.64 -16.55
C ALA A 70 -8.36 -8.87 -15.33
N SER A 71 -7.73 -8.97 -14.17
CA SER A 71 -8.19 -8.32 -12.96
C SER A 71 -8.08 -6.81 -13.05
N ARG A 72 -9.09 -6.13 -12.49
CA ARG A 72 -9.07 -4.68 -12.28
C ARG A 72 -8.90 -4.44 -10.79
N VAL A 73 -7.89 -3.66 -10.42
CA VAL A 73 -7.53 -3.44 -9.01
C VAL A 73 -7.70 -1.97 -8.68
N LEU A 74 -8.44 -1.70 -7.61
CA LEU A 74 -8.52 -0.36 -7.02
C LEU A 74 -7.57 -0.30 -5.83
N VAL A 75 -6.66 0.66 -5.82
CA VAL A 75 -5.86 1.00 -4.66
C VAL A 75 -6.21 2.40 -4.19
N ILE A 76 -6.29 2.58 -2.88
CA ILE A 76 -6.68 3.84 -2.27
C ILE A 76 -5.44 4.46 -1.62
N GLY A 77 -5.08 5.67 -2.06
CA GLY A 77 -3.99 6.44 -1.48
C GLY A 77 -4.56 7.68 -0.79
N THR A 78 -4.43 7.74 0.53
CA THR A 78 -5.02 8.80 1.35
C THR A 78 -4.00 9.73 1.98
N GLU A 79 -2.71 9.59 1.61
CA GLU A 79 -1.65 10.40 2.19
C GLU A 79 -0.71 10.90 1.09
N GLY A 80 -0.41 12.20 1.14
CA GLY A 80 0.61 12.81 0.29
C GLY A 80 1.98 12.82 0.97
N ALA A 81 2.85 13.77 0.56
CA ALA A 81 4.17 13.94 1.17
C ALA A 81 4.05 14.73 2.49
N THR A 82 3.61 14.07 3.54
CA THR A 82 3.44 14.67 4.88
C THR A 82 4.76 15.07 5.50
N ASP A 83 5.84 14.38 5.14
CA ASP A 83 7.21 14.80 5.44
C ASP A 83 7.97 15.01 4.14
N PRO A 84 8.05 16.26 3.64
CA PRO A 84 8.67 16.55 2.35
C PRO A 84 10.16 16.21 2.29
N GLU A 85 10.86 16.25 3.40
CA GLU A 85 12.28 15.91 3.45
C GLU A 85 12.49 14.42 3.27
N ILE A 86 11.75 13.60 4.01
CA ILE A 86 11.79 12.14 3.85
C ILE A 86 11.35 11.75 2.45
N TYR A 87 10.29 12.37 1.95
CA TYR A 87 9.83 12.12 0.58
C TYR A 87 10.93 12.35 -0.46
N ARG A 88 11.64 13.47 -0.37
CA ARG A 88 12.74 13.76 -1.29
C ARG A 88 13.90 12.77 -1.18
N ARG A 89 14.20 12.30 0.03
CA ARG A 89 15.25 11.28 0.23
C ARG A 89 14.91 9.96 -0.45
N ILE A 90 13.64 9.59 -0.43
CA ILE A 90 13.17 8.32 -1.02
C ILE A 90 13.06 8.44 -2.52
N VAL A 91 12.41 9.47 -3.00
CA VAL A 91 12.06 9.64 -4.40
C VAL A 91 13.21 10.23 -5.22
N GLY A 92 14.02 11.08 -4.62
CA GLY A 92 15.14 11.77 -5.27
C GLY A 92 14.78 13.14 -5.79
#